data_88599f0f37386749295916d8fc7bdff4
#
_entry.id   88599f0f37386749295916d8fc7bdff4
#
_cell.length_a   1.000
_cell.length_b   1.000
_cell.length_c   1.000
_cell.angle_alpha   90.00
_cell.angle_beta   90.00
_cell.angle_gamma   90.00
#
_symmetry.space_group_name_H-M   'P 1'
#
loop_
_entity.id
_entity.type
_entity.pdbx_description
1 polymer ?
#
loop_
_entity_poly.entity_id
_entity_poly.type
_entity_poly.pdbx_seq_one_letter_code
_entity_poly.pdbx_strand_id
1 'polypeptide(L)'
;MKQIKIGTCVSGAKAEEWLKEFIGKGFETFSLNFHMSLEGTDLDKLALSTEKLLAGTDSKITTIGYYCNPIQYAEHRKTLENVICTAGKFGATHVSTFAGAWEGKPVESAYEEFGKVFRELADLAEEKGVKLGIENCLMDGTWEHATCNIGFNPKAWEVMFEEVKNDNFGLEWEPTHQMVQLIDPVTELRKWCKKIVHIHGKDATIDWDAVRHSGISGAVPFVWHRMPGFGDTNWRDIISILRSNGYEDDICIEGYHDPVYSGELEMTGQLHALNYLKWCRGGDFTPTPWAK
;
A
#
# COMPACT_ATOMS: atom_id res chain seq x y z
N MET A 1 -3.73 -17.65 14.79
CA MET A 1 -2.92 -16.75 13.93
C MET A 1 -3.10 -17.20 12.50
N LYS A 2 -3.64 -16.35 11.67
CA LYS A 2 -3.76 -16.63 10.23
C LYS A 2 -2.40 -16.40 9.56
N GLN A 3 -2.21 -17.00 8.39
CA GLN A 3 -1.01 -16.78 7.61
C GLN A 3 -1.12 -15.46 6.85
N ILE A 4 -0.07 -14.62 6.90
CA ILE A 4 0.03 -13.42 6.04
C ILE A 4 0.02 -13.89 4.58
N LYS A 5 -0.93 -13.42 3.79
CA LYS A 5 -1.03 -13.76 2.37
C LYS A 5 -0.11 -12.90 1.53
N ILE A 6 0.34 -13.46 0.41
CA ILE A 6 1.17 -12.71 -0.55
C ILE A 6 0.38 -12.53 -1.83
N GLY A 7 0.09 -11.28 -2.11
CA GLY A 7 -0.65 -10.83 -3.28
C GLY A 7 0.17 -9.94 -4.20
N THR A 8 -0.52 -9.29 -5.13
CA THR A 8 0.08 -8.28 -6.01
C THR A 8 -0.90 -7.16 -6.31
N CYS A 9 -0.35 -5.97 -6.56
CA CYS A 9 -1.08 -4.82 -7.06
C CYS A 9 -1.33 -4.96 -8.56
N VAL A 10 -2.53 -4.64 -8.98
CA VAL A 10 -2.94 -4.62 -10.38
C VAL A 10 -3.60 -3.28 -10.71
N SER A 11 -3.41 -2.80 -11.94
CA SER A 11 -4.11 -1.60 -12.41
C SER A 11 -5.61 -1.81 -12.35
N GLY A 12 -6.34 -0.96 -11.61
CA GLY A 12 -7.80 -1.05 -11.50
C GLY A 12 -8.49 -0.86 -12.85
N ALA A 13 -8.02 0.06 -13.67
CA ALA A 13 -8.55 0.32 -15.01
C ALA A 13 -8.31 -0.85 -15.99
N LYS A 14 -7.30 -1.68 -15.75
CA LYS A 14 -6.96 -2.87 -16.54
C LYS A 14 -7.11 -4.18 -15.76
N ALA A 15 -7.91 -4.18 -14.70
CA ALA A 15 -7.98 -5.29 -13.75
C ALA A 15 -8.34 -6.62 -14.42
N GLU A 16 -9.28 -6.64 -15.37
CA GLU A 16 -9.67 -7.88 -16.05
C GLU A 16 -8.52 -8.47 -16.90
N GLU A 17 -7.72 -7.62 -17.53
CA GLU A 17 -6.55 -8.03 -18.32
C GLU A 17 -5.47 -8.61 -17.39
N TRP A 18 -5.11 -7.86 -16.36
CA TRP A 18 -4.03 -8.24 -15.45
C TRP A 18 -4.39 -9.46 -14.61
N LEU A 19 -5.61 -9.55 -14.11
CA LEU A 19 -6.05 -10.72 -13.33
C LEU A 19 -5.94 -12.02 -14.14
N LYS A 20 -6.30 -12.01 -15.45
CA LYS A 20 -6.14 -13.18 -16.33
C LYS A 20 -4.69 -13.66 -16.40
N GLU A 21 -3.73 -12.72 -16.36
CA GLU A 21 -2.31 -13.07 -16.40
C GLU A 21 -1.78 -13.57 -15.05
N PHE A 22 -2.32 -13.08 -13.92
CA PHE A 22 -1.83 -13.42 -12.59
C PHE A 22 -2.53 -14.62 -11.95
N ILE A 23 -3.80 -14.88 -12.30
CA ILE A 23 -4.55 -16.03 -11.79
C ILE A 23 -3.82 -17.34 -12.13
N GLY A 24 -3.71 -18.24 -11.14
CA GLY A 24 -3.00 -19.51 -11.28
C GLY A 24 -1.48 -19.46 -11.14
N LYS A 25 -0.88 -18.29 -11.01
CA LYS A 25 0.58 -18.13 -10.80
C LYS A 25 0.97 -18.18 -9.31
N GLY A 26 0.01 -18.34 -8.42
CA GLY A 26 0.24 -18.55 -6.98
C GLY A 26 0.10 -17.29 -6.12
N PHE A 27 -0.36 -16.17 -6.69
CA PHE A 27 -0.77 -15.00 -5.89
C PHE A 27 -2.04 -15.32 -5.13
N GLU A 28 -2.07 -14.95 -3.85
CA GLU A 28 -3.15 -15.31 -2.93
C GLU A 28 -4.19 -14.19 -2.80
N THR A 29 -3.76 -12.95 -3.07
CA THR A 29 -4.62 -11.75 -3.01
C THR A 29 -4.27 -10.77 -4.13
N PHE A 30 -5.20 -9.83 -4.38
CA PHE A 30 -5.02 -8.74 -5.32
C PHE A 30 -5.47 -7.42 -4.70
N SER A 31 -4.69 -6.36 -4.93
CA SER A 31 -5.07 -4.97 -4.70
C SER A 31 -5.35 -4.31 -6.05
N LEU A 32 -6.55 -3.75 -6.25
CA LEU A 32 -6.90 -3.01 -7.46
C LEU A 32 -6.62 -1.53 -7.25
N ASN A 33 -5.67 -0.98 -7.98
CA ASN A 33 -5.15 0.36 -7.72
C ASN A 33 -5.50 1.34 -8.85
N PHE A 34 -6.05 2.49 -8.46
CA PHE A 34 -6.35 3.63 -9.31
C PHE A 34 -5.57 4.85 -8.82
N HIS A 35 -5.04 5.64 -9.75
CA HIS A 35 -4.26 6.83 -9.41
C HIS A 35 -4.93 8.09 -9.96
N MET A 36 -5.27 9.04 -9.09
CA MET A 36 -5.91 10.33 -9.35
C MET A 36 -7.28 10.27 -10.04
N SER A 37 -7.62 9.18 -10.71
CA SER A 37 -8.95 8.99 -11.33
C SER A 37 -9.29 7.51 -11.44
N LEU A 38 -10.57 7.19 -11.60
CA LEU A 38 -11.02 5.82 -11.92
C LEU A 38 -10.89 5.51 -13.43
N GLU A 39 -10.36 6.41 -14.24
CA GLU A 39 -10.19 6.27 -15.70
C GLU A 39 -11.49 5.87 -16.43
N GLY A 40 -12.64 6.33 -15.93
CA GLY A 40 -13.96 6.00 -16.48
C GLY A 40 -14.48 4.62 -16.09
N THR A 41 -13.82 3.93 -15.17
CA THR A 41 -14.22 2.59 -14.71
C THR A 41 -15.53 2.66 -13.92
N ASP A 42 -16.49 1.82 -14.30
CA ASP A 42 -17.70 1.53 -13.56
C ASP A 42 -17.39 0.45 -12.52
N LEU A 43 -17.29 0.84 -11.25
CA LEU A 43 -16.90 -0.07 -10.17
C LEU A 43 -17.89 -1.24 -9.99
N ASP A 44 -19.19 -1.02 -10.22
CA ASP A 44 -20.18 -2.07 -10.08
C ASP A 44 -20.02 -3.15 -11.17
N LYS A 45 -19.77 -2.73 -12.40
CA LYS A 45 -19.48 -3.68 -13.49
C LYS A 45 -18.16 -4.40 -13.27
N LEU A 46 -17.13 -3.67 -12.82
CA LEU A 46 -15.84 -4.27 -12.53
C LEU A 46 -15.94 -5.30 -11.40
N ALA A 47 -16.70 -5.05 -10.35
CA ALA A 47 -16.91 -6.02 -9.27
C ALA A 47 -17.53 -7.33 -9.80
N LEU A 48 -18.56 -7.22 -10.63
CA LEU A 48 -19.22 -8.41 -11.23
C LEU A 48 -18.28 -9.17 -12.17
N SER A 49 -17.42 -8.49 -12.92
CA SER A 49 -16.51 -9.14 -13.85
C SER A 49 -15.34 -9.82 -13.13
N THR A 50 -14.78 -9.18 -12.11
CA THR A 50 -13.71 -9.73 -11.30
C THR A 50 -14.18 -10.91 -10.43
N GLU A 51 -15.40 -10.87 -9.89
CA GLU A 51 -16.02 -12.02 -9.21
C GLU A 51 -16.06 -13.24 -10.12
N LYS A 52 -16.50 -13.08 -11.38
CA LYS A 52 -16.55 -14.17 -12.36
C LYS A 52 -15.15 -14.71 -12.70
N LEU A 53 -14.14 -13.82 -12.84
CA LEU A 53 -12.77 -14.22 -13.14
C LEU A 53 -12.14 -15.02 -11.99
N LEU A 54 -12.45 -14.67 -10.76
CA LEU A 54 -11.90 -15.32 -9.56
C LEU A 54 -12.71 -16.55 -9.13
N ALA A 55 -13.87 -16.80 -9.74
CA ALA A 55 -14.71 -17.95 -9.41
C ALA A 55 -13.96 -19.27 -9.57
N GLY A 56 -13.95 -20.10 -8.52
CA GLY A 56 -13.23 -21.38 -8.50
C GLY A 56 -11.73 -21.29 -8.26
N THR A 57 -11.20 -20.10 -7.95
CA THR A 57 -9.82 -19.89 -7.50
C THR A 57 -9.76 -19.68 -5.99
N ASP A 58 -8.57 -19.83 -5.39
CA ASP A 58 -8.32 -19.50 -3.98
C ASP A 58 -7.90 -18.04 -3.78
N SER A 59 -7.71 -17.28 -4.86
CA SER A 59 -7.31 -15.89 -4.83
C SER A 59 -8.49 -14.95 -4.56
N LYS A 60 -8.23 -13.78 -3.96
CA LYS A 60 -9.27 -12.80 -3.60
C LYS A 60 -8.79 -11.39 -3.88
N ILE A 61 -9.72 -10.48 -4.17
CA ILE A 61 -9.46 -9.04 -4.05
C ILE A 61 -9.63 -8.68 -2.57
N THR A 62 -8.62 -8.05 -1.99
CA THR A 62 -8.61 -7.65 -0.58
C THR A 62 -8.60 -6.14 -0.41
N THR A 63 -8.10 -5.41 -1.40
CA THR A 63 -7.92 -3.98 -1.32
C THR A 63 -8.36 -3.29 -2.61
N ILE A 64 -9.01 -2.15 -2.47
CA ILE A 64 -9.24 -1.19 -3.56
C ILE A 64 -8.47 0.08 -3.21
N GLY A 65 -7.41 0.36 -3.96
CA GLY A 65 -6.63 1.59 -3.84
C GLY A 65 -7.19 2.69 -4.75
N TYR A 66 -7.49 3.85 -4.19
CA TYR A 66 -7.76 5.06 -4.94
C TYR A 66 -6.90 6.20 -4.38
N TYR A 67 -5.73 6.35 -4.98
CA TYR A 67 -4.71 7.29 -4.53
C TYR A 67 -5.00 8.67 -5.08
N CYS A 68 -5.51 9.55 -4.22
CA CYS A 68 -6.03 10.85 -4.63
C CYS A 68 -5.76 11.93 -3.58
N ASN A 69 -6.08 13.19 -3.90
CA ASN A 69 -5.97 14.31 -2.97
C ASN A 69 -7.37 14.77 -2.51
N PRO A 70 -7.98 14.15 -1.48
CA PRO A 70 -9.33 14.48 -1.04
C PRO A 70 -9.42 15.79 -0.23
N ILE A 71 -8.27 16.38 0.13
CA ILE A 71 -8.20 17.71 0.78
C ILE A 71 -8.36 18.81 -0.26
N GLN A 72 -7.57 18.74 -1.33
CA GLN A 72 -7.55 19.78 -2.36
C GLN A 72 -8.78 19.74 -3.28
N TYR A 73 -9.29 18.53 -3.59
CA TYR A 73 -10.30 18.32 -4.64
C TYR A 73 -11.54 17.61 -4.10
N ALA A 74 -12.68 18.30 -4.09
CA ALA A 74 -13.95 17.74 -3.61
C ALA A 74 -14.43 16.54 -4.43
N GLU A 75 -14.14 16.50 -5.74
CA GLU A 75 -14.44 15.36 -6.60
C GLU A 75 -13.62 14.11 -6.24
N HIS A 76 -12.37 14.26 -5.82
CA HIS A 76 -11.56 13.15 -5.31
C HIS A 76 -12.17 12.58 -4.03
N ARG A 77 -12.59 13.44 -3.10
CA ARG A 77 -13.27 13.02 -1.88
C ARG A 77 -14.55 12.24 -2.19
N LYS A 78 -15.42 12.79 -3.05
CA LYS A 78 -16.66 12.12 -3.45
C LYS A 78 -16.42 10.77 -4.13
N THR A 79 -15.37 10.69 -4.95
CA THR A 79 -14.98 9.43 -5.60
C THR A 79 -14.46 8.43 -4.57
N LEU A 80 -13.66 8.85 -3.59
CA LEU A 80 -13.18 8.01 -2.50
C LEU A 80 -14.33 7.47 -1.64
N GLU A 81 -15.32 8.31 -1.31
CA GLU A 81 -16.55 7.88 -0.65
C GLU A 81 -17.26 6.76 -1.43
N ASN A 82 -17.36 6.90 -2.76
CA ASN A 82 -17.95 5.87 -3.62
C ASN A 82 -17.10 4.58 -3.63
N VAL A 83 -15.78 4.67 -3.64
CA VAL A 83 -14.88 3.51 -3.55
C VAL A 83 -15.10 2.78 -2.22
N ILE A 84 -15.15 3.50 -1.09
CA ILE A 84 -15.44 2.92 0.22
C ILE A 84 -16.81 2.19 0.22
N CYS A 85 -17.85 2.84 -0.31
CA CYS A 85 -19.18 2.24 -0.39
C CYS A 85 -19.25 0.98 -1.28
N THR A 86 -18.36 0.87 -2.26
CA THR A 86 -18.40 -0.19 -3.28
C THR A 86 -17.43 -1.32 -2.98
N ALA A 87 -16.42 -1.12 -2.13
CA ALA A 87 -15.35 -2.08 -1.83
C ALA A 87 -15.89 -3.48 -1.45
N GLY A 88 -16.94 -3.55 -0.64
CA GLY A 88 -17.57 -4.82 -0.26
C GLY A 88 -18.12 -5.64 -1.43
N LYS A 89 -18.46 -5.04 -2.57
CA LYS A 89 -18.91 -5.75 -3.78
C LYS A 89 -17.77 -6.55 -4.43
N PHE A 90 -16.52 -6.17 -4.18
CA PHE A 90 -15.34 -6.93 -4.61
C PHE A 90 -14.93 -8.01 -3.59
N GLY A 91 -15.57 -8.04 -2.42
CA GLY A 91 -15.10 -8.80 -1.27
C GLY A 91 -13.89 -8.17 -0.57
N ALA A 92 -13.55 -6.93 -0.94
CA ALA A 92 -12.44 -6.20 -0.35
C ALA A 92 -12.74 -5.77 1.09
N THR A 93 -11.73 -5.86 1.93
CA THR A 93 -11.77 -5.49 3.35
C THR A 93 -10.97 -4.23 3.65
N HIS A 94 -10.27 -3.70 2.64
CA HIS A 94 -9.44 -2.52 2.74
C HIS A 94 -9.72 -1.55 1.59
N VAL A 95 -9.65 -0.26 1.89
CA VAL A 95 -9.56 0.81 0.91
C VAL A 95 -8.32 1.62 1.24
N SER A 96 -7.50 1.91 0.25
CA SER A 96 -6.27 2.68 0.42
C SER A 96 -6.32 3.98 -0.38
N THR A 97 -5.67 5.02 0.15
CA THR A 97 -5.64 6.35 -0.46
C THR A 97 -4.44 7.15 0.03
N PHE A 98 -4.24 8.36 -0.52
CA PHE A 98 -3.35 9.35 0.08
C PHE A 98 -4.09 10.18 1.14
N ALA A 99 -3.32 10.76 2.05
CA ALA A 99 -3.86 11.68 3.06
C ALA A 99 -4.39 13.00 2.47
N GLY A 100 -4.03 13.32 1.23
CA GLY A 100 -4.27 14.64 0.66
C GLY A 100 -3.27 15.68 1.15
N ALA A 101 -3.30 16.85 0.55
CA ALA A 101 -2.48 18.00 0.91
C ALA A 101 -3.05 19.29 0.30
N TRP A 102 -2.68 20.45 0.83
CA TRP A 102 -2.74 21.70 0.09
C TRP A 102 -1.48 21.80 -0.78
N GLU A 103 -1.63 21.60 -2.08
CA GLU A 103 -0.49 21.53 -3.01
C GLU A 103 0.40 22.76 -2.95
N GLY A 104 1.72 22.52 -2.86
CA GLY A 104 2.73 23.57 -2.73
C GLY A 104 2.77 24.27 -1.37
N LYS A 105 2.06 23.79 -0.36
CA LYS A 105 2.06 24.34 1.00
C LYS A 105 2.79 23.38 1.96
N PRO A 106 3.25 23.87 3.12
CA PRO A 106 3.79 22.99 4.16
C PRO A 106 2.78 21.93 4.62
N VAL A 107 3.30 20.76 5.01
CA VAL A 107 2.51 19.62 5.51
C VAL A 107 1.52 20.04 6.60
N GLU A 108 1.96 20.85 7.57
CA GLU A 108 1.14 21.28 8.71
C GLU A 108 -0.08 22.10 8.32
N SER A 109 -0.04 22.76 7.16
CA SER A 109 -1.16 23.56 6.67
C SER A 109 -2.41 22.73 6.39
N ALA A 110 -2.25 21.42 6.19
CA ALA A 110 -3.35 20.52 5.86
C ALA A 110 -3.93 19.78 7.07
N TYR A 111 -3.32 19.83 8.25
CA TYR A 111 -3.73 19.01 9.41
C TYR A 111 -5.17 19.22 9.84
N GLU A 112 -5.63 20.49 9.91
CA GLU A 112 -7.00 20.79 10.32
C GLU A 112 -8.03 20.20 9.33
N GLU A 113 -7.80 20.38 8.03
CA GLU A 113 -8.70 19.85 7.01
C GLU A 113 -8.61 18.34 6.90
N PHE A 114 -7.41 17.77 7.05
CA PHE A 114 -7.21 16.33 7.17
C PHE A 114 -8.10 15.75 8.27
N GLY A 115 -8.05 16.32 9.48
CA GLY A 115 -8.86 15.86 10.60
C GLY A 115 -10.36 15.91 10.32
N LYS A 116 -10.86 16.95 9.61
CA LYS A 116 -12.28 17.06 9.22
C LYS A 116 -12.64 15.96 8.21
N VAL A 117 -11.87 15.86 7.13
CA VAL A 117 -12.16 14.95 6.01
C VAL A 117 -12.05 13.49 6.44
N PHE A 118 -10.96 13.14 7.13
CA PHE A 118 -10.67 11.73 7.42
C PHE A 118 -11.44 11.17 8.62
N ARG A 119 -11.96 11.99 9.54
CA ARG A 119 -12.95 11.49 10.52
C ARG A 119 -14.21 10.98 9.81
N GLU A 120 -14.76 11.76 8.88
CA GLU A 120 -15.95 11.34 8.11
C GLU A 120 -15.71 10.12 7.22
N LEU A 121 -14.54 10.05 6.56
CA LEU A 121 -14.17 8.91 5.70
C LEU A 121 -13.90 7.64 6.53
N ALA A 122 -13.29 7.76 7.70
CA ALA A 122 -13.05 6.64 8.60
C ALA A 122 -14.34 6.09 9.19
N ASP A 123 -15.27 6.96 9.59
CA ASP A 123 -16.60 6.57 10.09
C ASP A 123 -17.40 5.88 8.97
N LEU A 124 -17.34 6.38 7.74
CA LEU A 124 -17.95 5.73 6.57
C LEU A 124 -17.33 4.35 6.30
N ALA A 125 -16.01 4.24 6.38
CA ALA A 125 -15.31 2.97 6.21
C ALA A 125 -15.73 1.94 7.27
N GLU A 126 -15.85 2.36 8.53
CA GLU A 126 -16.36 1.53 9.63
C GLU A 126 -17.80 1.06 9.36
N GLU A 127 -18.70 1.98 8.93
CA GLU A 127 -20.08 1.64 8.55
C GLU A 127 -20.12 0.58 7.44
N LYS A 128 -19.20 0.65 6.47
CA LYS A 128 -19.13 -0.30 5.35
C LYS A 128 -18.32 -1.56 5.68
N GLY A 129 -17.76 -1.69 6.87
CA GLY A 129 -16.98 -2.85 7.32
C GLY A 129 -15.64 -2.99 6.63
N VAL A 130 -15.03 -1.88 6.18
CA VAL A 130 -13.70 -1.86 5.57
C VAL A 130 -12.74 -1.01 6.40
N LYS A 131 -11.44 -1.31 6.31
CA LYS A 131 -10.38 -0.49 6.88
C LYS A 131 -9.92 0.55 5.86
N LEU A 132 -9.61 1.76 6.31
CA LEU A 132 -9.08 2.84 5.48
C LEU A 132 -7.59 3.03 5.75
N GLY A 133 -6.75 2.76 4.75
CA GLY A 133 -5.30 2.89 4.82
C GLY A 133 -4.78 4.13 4.13
N ILE A 134 -3.86 4.85 4.78
CA ILE A 134 -3.10 5.93 4.14
C ILE A 134 -1.76 5.39 3.68
N GLU A 135 -1.49 5.45 2.39
CA GLU A 135 -0.18 5.11 1.86
C GLU A 135 0.86 6.17 2.23
N ASN A 136 2.03 5.71 2.65
CA ASN A 136 3.11 6.59 3.07
C ASN A 136 3.99 7.08 1.91
N CYS A 137 3.42 7.21 0.72
CA CYS A 137 4.11 7.68 -0.48
C CYS A 137 4.46 9.18 -0.41
N LEU A 138 5.72 9.50 -0.73
CA LEU A 138 6.22 10.89 -0.74
C LEU A 138 5.66 11.72 -1.89
N MET A 139 5.38 11.12 -3.04
CA MET A 139 4.87 11.77 -4.26
C MET A 139 5.66 13.03 -4.67
N ASP A 140 7.00 12.94 -4.63
CA ASP A 140 7.92 14.05 -4.95
C ASP A 140 7.73 15.32 -4.11
N GLY A 141 6.96 15.23 -3.02
CA GLY A 141 6.75 16.33 -2.09
C GLY A 141 7.93 16.50 -1.11
N THR A 142 7.89 17.60 -0.38
CA THR A 142 8.77 17.84 0.77
C THR A 142 7.93 18.31 1.95
N TRP A 143 8.54 18.42 3.14
CA TRP A 143 7.81 18.92 4.31
C TRP A 143 7.28 20.36 4.11
N GLU A 144 8.04 21.21 3.43
CA GLU A 144 7.69 22.61 3.15
C GLU A 144 6.80 22.78 1.92
N HIS A 145 6.79 21.79 1.02
CA HIS A 145 6.04 21.83 -0.24
C HIS A 145 5.44 20.46 -0.51
N ALA A 146 4.31 20.17 0.15
CA ALA A 146 3.58 18.94 -0.10
C ALA A 146 2.94 18.97 -1.51
N THR A 147 2.84 17.80 -2.12
CA THR A 147 2.14 17.63 -3.41
C THR A 147 0.69 17.19 -3.18
N CYS A 148 0.44 15.90 -3.08
CA CYS A 148 -0.91 15.36 -2.92
C CYS A 148 -1.06 14.47 -1.68
N ASN A 149 -0.02 14.36 -0.85
CA ASN A 149 -0.03 13.50 0.32
C ASN A 149 0.83 14.09 1.45
N ILE A 150 0.25 14.25 2.64
CA ILE A 150 0.99 14.62 3.85
C ILE A 150 1.44 13.39 4.65
N GLY A 151 0.91 12.20 4.35
CA GLY A 151 1.12 10.97 5.12
C GLY A 151 2.46 10.27 4.91
N PHE A 152 3.45 10.91 4.30
CA PHE A 152 4.70 10.27 3.89
C PHE A 152 5.76 10.15 5.00
N ASN A 153 5.56 10.80 6.16
CA ASN A 153 6.59 10.87 7.19
C ASN A 153 6.01 10.54 8.57
N PRO A 154 6.73 9.77 9.43
CA PRO A 154 6.26 9.40 10.76
C PRO A 154 5.86 10.59 11.65
N LYS A 155 6.43 11.77 11.42
CA LYS A 155 6.02 12.98 12.16
C LYS A 155 4.59 13.43 11.82
N ALA A 156 4.18 13.27 10.56
CA ALA A 156 2.80 13.53 10.18
C ALA A 156 1.85 12.46 10.76
N TRP A 157 2.28 11.20 10.85
CA TRP A 157 1.45 10.13 11.42
C TRP A 157 1.07 10.38 12.88
N GLU A 158 1.97 10.99 13.68
CA GLU A 158 1.67 11.38 15.07
C GLU A 158 0.42 12.27 15.12
N VAL A 159 0.34 13.27 14.24
CA VAL A 159 -0.81 14.19 14.17
C VAL A 159 -2.03 13.50 13.57
N MET A 160 -1.84 12.76 12.48
CA MET A 160 -2.94 12.05 11.79
C MET A 160 -3.70 11.12 12.74
N PHE A 161 -2.99 10.35 13.57
CA PHE A 161 -3.63 9.43 14.54
C PHE A 161 -4.14 10.11 15.81
N GLU A 162 -3.72 11.35 16.09
CA GLU A 162 -4.38 12.19 17.11
C GLU A 162 -5.69 12.79 16.60
N GLU A 163 -5.74 13.16 15.31
CA GLU A 163 -6.94 13.75 14.68
C GLU A 163 -8.01 12.69 14.36
N VAL A 164 -7.61 11.49 13.96
CA VAL A 164 -8.53 10.42 13.55
C VAL A 164 -8.36 9.22 14.48
N LYS A 165 -9.23 9.15 15.53
CA LYS A 165 -9.19 8.08 16.55
C LYS A 165 -10.20 6.97 16.23
N ASN A 166 -10.17 6.48 15.00
CA ASN A 166 -11.01 5.36 14.57
C ASN A 166 -10.13 4.12 14.37
N ASP A 167 -10.57 2.96 14.89
CA ASP A 167 -9.80 1.71 14.82
C ASP A 167 -9.76 1.12 13.39
N ASN A 168 -10.65 1.56 12.50
CA ASN A 168 -10.64 1.19 11.09
C ASN A 168 -9.70 2.06 10.24
N PHE A 169 -9.05 3.06 10.85
CA PHE A 169 -8.11 3.96 10.19
C PHE A 169 -6.66 3.60 10.51
N GLY A 170 -5.82 3.51 9.48
CA GLY A 170 -4.43 3.13 9.63
C GLY A 170 -3.54 3.52 8.46
N LEU A 171 -2.39 2.87 8.36
CA LEU A 171 -1.44 3.02 7.27
C LEU A 171 -1.57 1.85 6.27
N GLU A 172 -1.54 2.18 5.00
CA GLU A 172 -1.01 1.29 3.98
C GLU A 172 0.49 1.55 3.93
N TRP A 173 1.24 0.62 4.50
CA TRP A 173 2.66 0.86 4.73
C TRP A 173 3.53 0.27 3.62
N GLU A 174 4.48 1.08 3.14
CA GLU A 174 5.47 0.69 2.16
C GLU A 174 6.88 1.09 2.63
N PRO A 175 7.82 0.13 2.80
CA PRO A 175 9.17 0.44 3.29
C PRO A 175 9.96 1.34 2.36
N THR A 176 9.77 1.23 1.04
CA THR A 176 10.51 1.99 0.04
C THR A 176 10.36 3.51 0.23
N HIS A 177 9.15 3.98 0.55
CA HIS A 177 8.90 5.40 0.77
C HIS A 177 9.56 5.97 2.03
N GLN A 178 9.94 5.13 2.98
CA GLN A 178 10.82 5.52 4.07
C GLN A 178 12.29 5.54 3.64
N MET A 179 12.71 4.53 2.86
CA MET A 179 14.09 4.44 2.38
C MET A 179 14.49 5.62 1.49
N VAL A 180 13.58 6.14 0.65
CA VAL A 180 13.84 7.36 -0.16
C VAL A 180 14.10 8.60 0.70
N GLN A 181 13.68 8.59 1.96
CA GLN A 181 13.94 9.63 2.95
C GLN A 181 15.11 9.25 3.88
N LEU A 182 15.79 8.13 3.65
CA LEU A 182 16.81 7.53 4.52
C LEU A 182 16.29 7.23 5.95
N ILE A 183 14.99 7.00 6.09
CA ILE A 183 14.37 6.52 7.32
C ILE A 183 14.48 4.99 7.34
N ASP A 184 14.90 4.42 8.47
CA ASP A 184 14.97 2.97 8.64
C ASP A 184 13.55 2.38 8.79
N PRO A 185 13.07 1.59 7.80
CA PRO A 185 11.70 1.10 7.81
C PRO A 185 11.44 0.08 8.92
N VAL A 186 12.44 -0.71 9.33
CA VAL A 186 12.27 -1.71 10.39
C VAL A 186 12.12 -1.04 11.76
N THR A 187 12.86 0.03 12.00
CA THR A 187 12.74 0.83 13.24
C THR A 187 11.36 1.46 13.35
N GLU A 188 10.86 2.07 12.27
CA GLU A 188 9.53 2.70 12.29
C GLU A 188 8.41 1.65 12.33
N LEU A 189 8.55 0.52 11.63
CA LEU A 189 7.60 -0.58 11.72
C LEU A 189 7.39 -1.04 13.17
N ARG A 190 8.43 -1.13 13.99
CA ARG A 190 8.32 -1.54 15.40
C ARG A 190 7.43 -0.60 16.22
N LYS A 191 7.46 0.70 15.90
CA LYS A 191 6.64 1.73 16.57
C LYS A 191 5.19 1.72 16.08
N TRP A 192 5.01 1.59 14.76
CA TRP A 192 3.73 1.84 14.09
C TRP A 192 2.97 0.59 13.68
N CYS A 193 3.51 -0.61 13.93
CA CYS A 193 2.96 -1.88 13.47
C CYS A 193 1.46 -2.06 13.77
N LYS A 194 0.99 -1.58 14.91
CA LYS A 194 -0.43 -1.65 15.30
C LYS A 194 -1.35 -0.70 14.52
N LYS A 195 -0.78 0.24 13.79
CA LYS A 195 -1.50 1.17 12.93
C LYS A 195 -1.48 0.76 11.46
N ILE A 196 -0.81 -0.34 11.13
CA ILE A 196 -0.76 -0.83 9.75
C ILE A 196 -1.99 -1.67 9.48
N VAL A 197 -2.72 -1.31 8.44
CA VAL A 197 -3.92 -2.03 7.97
C VAL A 197 -3.69 -2.75 6.65
N HIS A 198 -2.77 -2.29 5.81
CA HIS A 198 -2.37 -2.93 4.56
C HIS A 198 -0.87 -2.69 4.28
N ILE A 199 -0.28 -3.49 3.40
CA ILE A 199 1.15 -3.39 3.09
C ILE A 199 1.38 -3.52 1.58
N HIS A 200 2.10 -2.55 1.02
CA HIS A 200 2.73 -2.72 -0.28
C HIS A 200 4.09 -3.39 -0.13
N GLY A 201 4.23 -4.53 -0.79
CA GLY A 201 5.47 -5.28 -0.89
C GLY A 201 6.36 -4.68 -1.97
N LYS A 202 7.11 -3.66 -1.61
CA LYS A 202 8.08 -2.99 -2.48
C LYS A 202 9.42 -2.87 -1.77
N ASP A 203 10.48 -2.96 -2.52
CA ASP A 203 11.85 -2.91 -2.03
C ASP A 203 12.59 -1.70 -2.61
N ALA A 204 13.75 -1.39 -2.09
CA ALA A 204 14.63 -0.39 -2.65
C ALA A 204 16.10 -0.75 -2.41
N THR A 205 16.96 -0.27 -3.30
CA THR A 205 18.42 -0.27 -3.10
C THR A 205 18.88 1.16 -2.91
N ILE A 206 19.67 1.42 -1.85
CA ILE A 206 20.27 2.72 -1.59
C ILE A 206 21.70 2.73 -2.10
N ASP A 207 21.99 3.63 -3.05
CA ASP A 207 23.34 3.90 -3.52
C ASP A 207 24.05 4.85 -2.54
N TRP A 208 24.70 4.26 -1.56
CA TRP A 208 25.44 5.01 -0.55
C TRP A 208 26.65 5.77 -1.11
N ASP A 209 27.20 5.37 -2.25
CA ASP A 209 28.29 6.09 -2.88
C ASP A 209 27.76 7.37 -3.57
N ALA A 210 26.57 7.30 -4.20
CA ALA A 210 25.88 8.49 -4.69
C ALA A 210 25.55 9.45 -3.53
N VAL A 211 25.05 8.97 -2.39
CA VAL A 211 24.77 9.79 -1.20
C VAL A 211 26.03 10.46 -0.68
N ARG A 212 27.15 9.73 -0.54
CA ARG A 212 28.41 10.28 -0.01
C ARG A 212 29.06 11.29 -0.97
N HIS A 213 28.90 11.11 -2.27
CA HIS A 213 29.51 11.97 -3.28
C HIS A 213 28.68 13.19 -3.63
N SER A 214 27.36 13.02 -3.77
CA SER A 214 26.45 14.03 -4.33
C SER A 214 25.38 14.51 -3.35
N GLY A 215 25.24 13.85 -2.19
CA GLY A 215 24.16 14.14 -1.24
C GLY A 215 22.79 13.66 -1.74
N ILE A 216 21.77 13.95 -0.95
CA ILE A 216 20.39 13.51 -1.24
C ILE A 216 19.62 14.45 -2.19
N SER A 217 20.14 15.67 -2.39
CA SER A 217 19.54 16.70 -3.26
C SER A 217 20.37 16.94 -4.52
N GLY A 218 21.26 16.02 -4.87
CA GLY A 218 22.10 16.10 -6.06
C GLY A 218 21.37 15.69 -7.33
N ALA A 219 22.05 15.82 -8.46
CA ALA A 219 21.53 15.42 -9.78
C ALA A 219 21.56 13.89 -10.00
N VAL A 220 22.22 13.14 -9.12
CA VAL A 220 22.37 11.69 -9.23
C VAL A 220 21.34 11.01 -8.33
N PRO A 221 20.44 10.17 -8.89
CA PRO A 221 19.54 9.36 -8.07
C PRO A 221 20.34 8.48 -7.11
N PHE A 222 19.86 8.36 -5.88
CA PHE A 222 20.51 7.54 -4.85
C PHE A 222 19.63 6.37 -4.35
N VAL A 223 18.38 6.29 -4.81
CA VAL A 223 17.47 5.20 -4.48
C VAL A 223 16.91 4.60 -5.78
N TRP A 224 16.93 3.30 -5.83
CA TRP A 224 16.35 2.53 -6.93
C TRP A 224 15.22 1.68 -6.35
N HIS A 225 13.99 1.91 -6.82
CA HIS A 225 12.85 1.08 -6.48
C HIS A 225 13.05 -0.33 -7.02
N ARG A 226 12.77 -1.33 -6.21
CA ARG A 226 13.00 -2.73 -6.57
C ARG A 226 11.80 -3.59 -6.21
N MET A 227 11.64 -4.69 -6.91
CA MET A 227 10.76 -5.75 -6.43
C MET A 227 11.33 -6.43 -5.20
N PRO A 228 10.50 -6.94 -4.26
CA PRO A 228 10.95 -7.62 -3.05
C PRO A 228 11.97 -8.73 -3.33
N GLY A 229 13.09 -8.68 -2.63
CA GLY A 229 14.19 -9.62 -2.76
C GLY A 229 15.32 -9.16 -3.69
N PHE A 230 15.16 -8.04 -4.38
CA PHE A 230 16.22 -7.43 -5.18
C PHE A 230 16.78 -6.14 -4.58
N GLY A 231 16.26 -5.69 -3.45
CA GLY A 231 16.71 -4.52 -2.72
C GLY A 231 17.28 -4.83 -1.36
N ASP A 232 17.41 -3.79 -0.54
CA ASP A 232 18.08 -3.83 0.77
C ASP A 232 17.12 -4.08 1.94
N THR A 233 15.80 -4.21 1.68
CA THR A 233 14.78 -4.38 2.72
C THR A 233 14.85 -5.76 3.38
N ASN A 234 14.92 -5.80 4.71
CA ASN A 234 14.90 -7.06 5.46
C ASN A 234 13.48 -7.59 5.68
N TRP A 235 12.91 -8.21 4.69
CA TRP A 235 11.54 -8.74 4.73
C TRP A 235 11.33 -9.86 5.76
N ARG A 236 12.36 -10.59 6.16
CA ARG A 236 12.26 -11.60 7.23
C ARG A 236 11.98 -10.95 8.58
N ASP A 237 12.68 -9.86 8.89
CA ASP A 237 12.46 -9.12 10.12
C ASP A 237 11.11 -8.40 10.09
N ILE A 238 10.75 -7.79 8.96
CA ILE A 238 9.45 -7.16 8.76
C ILE A 238 8.32 -8.16 9.05
N ILE A 239 8.31 -9.31 8.41
CA ILE A 239 7.28 -10.33 8.60
C ILE A 239 7.28 -10.87 10.05
N SER A 240 8.44 -11.00 10.67
CA SER A 240 8.54 -11.43 12.07
C SER A 240 7.93 -10.40 13.02
N ILE A 241 8.15 -9.10 12.78
CA ILE A 241 7.55 -8.01 13.55
C ILE A 241 6.03 -7.99 13.35
N LEU A 242 5.57 -8.07 12.10
CA LEU A 242 4.15 -8.11 11.77
C LEU A 242 3.44 -9.25 12.50
N ARG A 243 3.96 -10.47 12.42
CA ARG A 243 3.40 -11.64 13.11
C ARG A 243 3.37 -11.48 14.63
N SER A 244 4.46 -11.01 15.23
CA SER A 244 4.52 -10.82 16.68
C SER A 244 3.58 -9.74 17.20
N ASN A 245 3.10 -8.85 16.33
CA ASN A 245 2.09 -7.84 16.63
C ASN A 245 0.67 -8.21 16.17
N GLY A 246 0.46 -9.43 15.66
CA GLY A 246 -0.86 -9.94 15.30
C GLY A 246 -1.39 -9.50 13.93
N TYR A 247 -0.52 -9.03 13.03
CA TYR A 247 -0.92 -8.75 11.65
C TYR A 247 -1.28 -10.05 10.92
N GLU A 248 -2.48 -10.11 10.35
CA GLU A 248 -3.06 -11.30 9.72
C GLU A 248 -3.61 -11.03 8.30
N ASP A 249 -3.42 -9.83 7.80
CA ASP A 249 -3.84 -9.41 6.46
C ASP A 249 -2.79 -9.82 5.40
N ASP A 250 -2.65 -9.09 4.32
CA ASP A 250 -1.76 -9.46 3.23
C ASP A 250 -0.64 -8.45 2.97
N ILE A 251 0.30 -8.87 2.13
CA ILE A 251 1.34 -8.04 1.52
C ILE A 251 1.13 -8.14 0.02
N CYS A 252 0.73 -7.06 -0.62
CA CYS A 252 0.56 -6.97 -2.07
C CYS A 252 1.82 -6.42 -2.72
N ILE A 253 2.47 -7.21 -3.58
CA ILE A 253 3.68 -6.81 -4.31
C ILE A 253 3.35 -5.65 -5.21
N GLU A 254 4.07 -4.56 -5.06
CA GLU A 254 4.01 -3.43 -5.97
C GLU A 254 5.29 -3.39 -6.83
N GLY A 255 5.15 -3.81 -8.09
CA GLY A 255 6.27 -3.95 -9.01
C GLY A 255 6.66 -2.68 -9.76
N TYR A 256 5.89 -1.60 -9.61
CA TYR A 256 6.12 -0.37 -10.34
C TYR A 256 7.48 0.25 -10.05
N HIS A 257 8.12 0.78 -11.09
CA HIS A 257 9.38 1.53 -11.05
C HIS A 257 10.66 0.70 -10.81
N ASP A 258 10.62 -0.64 -10.83
CA ASP A 258 11.88 -1.41 -10.85
C ASP A 258 12.61 -1.17 -12.18
N PRO A 259 13.86 -0.68 -12.18
CA PRO A 259 14.57 -0.35 -13.40
C PRO A 259 15.03 -1.56 -14.22
N VAL A 260 14.98 -2.76 -13.63
CA VAL A 260 15.42 -4.03 -14.24
C VAL A 260 14.24 -4.94 -14.53
N TYR A 261 13.39 -5.14 -13.53
CA TYR A 261 12.25 -6.04 -13.62
C TYR A 261 10.97 -5.30 -14.01
N SER A 262 10.99 -4.73 -15.23
CA SER A 262 9.89 -4.01 -15.88
C SER A 262 9.71 -4.50 -17.31
N GLY A 263 8.61 -4.15 -17.95
CA GLY A 263 8.32 -4.57 -19.31
C GLY A 263 8.31 -6.10 -19.46
N GLU A 264 9.17 -6.64 -20.33
CA GLU A 264 9.27 -8.09 -20.59
C GLU A 264 9.70 -8.90 -19.35
N LEU A 265 10.43 -8.29 -18.40
CA LEU A 265 10.90 -8.94 -17.18
C LEU A 265 9.96 -8.76 -15.98
N GLU A 266 8.88 -8.01 -16.12
CA GLU A 266 7.99 -7.72 -14.99
C GLU A 266 7.40 -8.97 -14.37
N MET A 267 6.85 -9.89 -15.15
CA MET A 267 6.32 -11.14 -14.62
C MET A 267 7.41 -12.00 -13.95
N THR A 268 8.64 -11.96 -14.47
CA THR A 268 9.79 -12.63 -13.84
C THR A 268 10.07 -12.06 -12.45
N GLY A 269 10.08 -10.73 -12.33
CA GLY A 269 10.25 -10.03 -11.05
C GLY A 269 9.10 -10.30 -10.08
N GLN A 270 7.87 -10.25 -10.57
CA GLN A 270 6.66 -10.54 -9.77
C GLN A 270 6.71 -11.96 -9.17
N LEU A 271 7.05 -12.97 -9.95
CA LEU A 271 7.15 -14.36 -9.48
C LEU A 271 8.35 -14.57 -8.53
N HIS A 272 9.46 -13.88 -8.77
CA HIS A 272 10.57 -13.86 -7.82
C HIS A 272 10.12 -13.29 -6.48
N ALA A 273 9.51 -12.10 -6.48
CA ALA A 273 9.03 -11.41 -5.28
C ALA A 273 8.00 -12.25 -4.51
N LEU A 274 7.05 -12.88 -5.22
CA LEU A 274 6.09 -13.80 -4.64
C LEU A 274 6.76 -14.95 -3.88
N ASN A 275 7.70 -15.63 -4.53
CA ASN A 275 8.42 -16.77 -3.94
C ASN A 275 9.31 -16.33 -2.78
N TYR A 276 9.98 -15.18 -2.91
CA TYR A 276 10.83 -14.61 -1.87
C TYR A 276 10.02 -14.24 -0.62
N LEU A 277 8.89 -13.52 -0.77
CA LEU A 277 8.05 -13.16 0.38
C LEU A 277 7.38 -14.39 1.02
N LYS A 278 6.96 -15.39 0.22
CA LYS A 278 6.48 -16.68 0.74
C LYS A 278 7.58 -17.41 1.54
N TRP A 279 8.81 -17.38 1.06
CA TRP A 279 9.95 -17.92 1.81
C TRP A 279 10.21 -17.12 3.10
N CYS A 280 10.19 -15.79 3.06
CA CYS A 280 10.36 -14.92 4.23
C CYS A 280 9.28 -15.17 5.30
N ARG A 281 8.06 -15.50 4.92
CA ARG A 281 6.99 -15.85 5.86
C ARG A 281 7.10 -17.27 6.42
N GLY A 282 8.02 -18.08 5.94
CA GLY A 282 8.26 -19.47 6.39
C GLY A 282 7.52 -20.53 5.56
N GLY A 283 7.15 -20.21 4.31
CA GLY A 283 6.45 -21.16 3.43
C GLY A 283 4.97 -21.33 3.78
N ASP A 284 4.43 -22.51 3.51
CA ASP A 284 3.04 -22.82 3.81
C ASP A 284 2.80 -23.12 5.28
N PHE A 285 1.58 -22.81 5.74
CA PHE A 285 1.21 -23.07 7.12
C PHE A 285 1.23 -24.59 7.40
N THR A 286 1.99 -24.97 8.41
CA THR A 286 2.02 -26.34 8.91
C THR A 286 1.56 -26.34 10.38
N PRO A 287 0.40 -26.97 10.69
CA PRO A 287 -0.07 -27.00 12.06
C PRO A 287 0.89 -27.80 12.96
N THR A 288 1.15 -27.26 14.15
CA THR A 288 1.94 -27.99 15.13
C THR A 288 1.04 -28.88 16.00
N PRO A 289 1.36 -30.18 16.17
CA PRO A 289 0.49 -31.10 16.90
C PRO A 289 0.39 -30.84 18.41
N TRP A 290 1.30 -30.05 18.96
CA TRP A 290 1.30 -29.69 20.39
C TRP A 290 0.79 -28.27 20.69
N ALA A 291 0.32 -27.51 19.72
CA ALA A 291 -0.37 -26.26 19.95
C ALA A 291 -1.76 -26.56 20.58
N LYS A 292 -2.02 -26.04 21.76
CA LYS A 292 -3.31 -26.13 22.44
C LYS A 292 -4.20 -24.96 22.06
#